data_9b76a86f0eda96eeb7f5e259ff400d44
#
_entry.id   9b76a86f0eda96eeb7f5e259ff400d44
#
_cell.length_a   1.000
_cell.length_b   1.000
_cell.length_c   1.000
_cell.angle_alpha   90.00
_cell.angle_beta   90.00
_cell.angle_gamma   90.00
#
_symmetry.space_group_name_H-M   'P 1'
#
loop_
_entity.id
_entity.type
_entity.pdbx_description
1 polymer ?
#
loop_
_entity_poly.entity_id
_entity_poly.type
_entity_poly.pdbx_seq_one_letter_code
_entity_poly.pdbx_strand_id
1 'polypeptide(L)'
;MGTYSSRCFLYEGPGLVRLDTLEITCGPADIVIRVDVCGRCGTDQRLFCEPHPNVRTPTVLGHELVGRVVEVGQDVHRLRQGIGYKQNQTLSREELCPPLGQRVTVQARIARMRDGLMLIRDPIQNLSFRIPGGFAQYLKIPADMIQSGSVLPIPDQVTDEEAALIEPAACALESIFATPHAVGVDEDGRHLIHSGIRKGGRTLILGSGTLAMIYGLLARVEGAAEVWFAVRSQSKADRLAKWLGGWPRFKVVPDYAGLPLAEKLKREAAIAKEFADLTGGDLFDDVVLAAPSVDCERLLFQLLNPDGYSVASCFAGLHKPTEQAMVDNLHYRMAKAVGTSGCSTRTMETILKWLAHGKLSLKGLTCPRHYTLDNDPAEFFQTIADGRKPMLYPWE
;
A
#
# COMPACT_ATOMS: atom_id res chain seq x y z
N MET A 1 29.68 -4.31 18.42
CA MET A 1 28.26 -3.90 18.47
C MET A 1 28.22 -2.44 18.79
N GLY A 2 27.78 -1.65 17.82
CA GLY A 2 27.70 -0.20 17.91
C GLY A 2 26.40 0.27 18.58
N THR A 3 26.46 1.46 19.15
CA THR A 3 25.29 2.19 19.61
C THR A 3 25.20 3.50 18.84
N TYR A 4 24.01 3.80 18.31
CA TYR A 4 23.72 4.92 17.42
C TYR A 4 22.74 5.85 18.10
N SER A 5 23.11 7.10 18.28
CA SER A 5 22.19 8.15 18.72
C SER A 5 21.33 8.56 17.53
N SER A 6 20.03 8.36 17.62
CA SER A 6 19.06 8.48 16.52
C SER A 6 17.99 9.52 16.87
N ARG A 7 18.03 10.67 16.19
CA ARG A 7 16.92 11.62 16.24
C ARG A 7 15.69 10.99 15.55
N CYS A 8 14.49 11.22 16.07
CA CYS A 8 13.26 10.64 15.55
C CYS A 8 12.02 11.47 15.89
N PHE A 9 10.93 11.22 15.18
CA PHE A 9 9.60 11.63 15.61
C PHE A 9 9.00 10.55 16.51
N LEU A 10 9.02 10.78 17.82
CA LEU A 10 8.47 9.87 18.82
C LEU A 10 6.96 10.11 18.95
N TYR A 11 6.19 9.08 18.61
CA TYR A 11 4.73 9.06 18.75
C TYR A 11 4.33 8.50 20.11
N GLU A 12 3.61 9.28 20.90
CA GLU A 12 3.15 8.94 22.25
C GLU A 12 1.62 8.69 22.30
N GLY A 13 0.91 9.00 21.21
CA GLY A 13 -0.53 8.84 21.06
C GLY A 13 -1.12 9.84 20.07
N PRO A 14 -2.45 9.81 19.85
CA PRO A 14 -3.11 10.75 18.95
C PRO A 14 -2.81 12.21 19.30
N GLY A 15 -2.36 12.97 18.32
CA GLY A 15 -1.94 14.38 18.46
C GLY A 15 -0.63 14.58 19.24
N LEU A 16 -0.02 13.53 19.73
CA LEU A 16 1.18 13.60 20.57
C LEU A 16 2.39 13.00 19.85
N VAL A 17 3.09 13.83 19.10
CA VAL A 17 4.36 13.51 18.44
C VAL A 17 5.36 14.60 18.76
N ARG A 18 6.57 14.21 19.13
CA ARG A 18 7.66 15.15 19.39
C ARG A 18 8.97 14.69 18.78
N LEU A 19 9.86 15.63 18.56
CA LEU A 19 11.26 15.31 18.27
C LEU A 19 11.91 14.74 19.53
N ASP A 20 12.61 13.61 19.38
CA ASP A 20 13.35 12.97 20.44
C ASP A 20 14.65 12.36 19.90
N THR A 21 15.46 11.82 20.79
CA THR A 21 16.68 11.10 20.47
C THR A 21 16.69 9.77 21.22
N LEU A 22 16.80 8.67 20.47
CA LEU A 22 16.83 7.30 20.98
C LEU A 22 18.19 6.67 20.75
N GLU A 23 18.66 5.86 21.69
CA GLU A 23 19.85 5.03 21.52
C GLU A 23 19.49 3.69 20.87
N ILE A 24 20.05 3.44 19.70
CA ILE A 24 19.82 2.22 18.91
C ILE A 24 21.08 1.34 19.02
N THR A 25 20.97 0.22 19.71
CA THR A 25 22.05 -0.76 19.83
C THR A 25 21.81 -1.94 18.91
N CYS A 26 22.82 -2.29 18.09
CA CYS A 26 22.81 -3.49 17.26
C CYS A 26 23.00 -4.72 18.15
N GLY A 27 22.02 -5.61 18.19
CA GLY A 27 22.16 -6.92 18.82
C GLY A 27 22.96 -7.91 17.96
N PRO A 28 23.36 -9.07 18.53
CA PRO A 28 24.14 -10.05 17.78
C PRO A 28 23.47 -10.59 16.51
N ALA A 29 22.14 -10.62 16.50
CA ALA A 29 21.34 -11.14 15.38
C ALA A 29 20.50 -10.04 14.69
N ASP A 30 20.83 -8.76 14.89
CA ASP A 30 20.11 -7.62 14.32
C ASP A 30 20.90 -6.99 13.16
N ILE A 31 20.21 -6.22 12.35
CA ILE A 31 20.80 -5.29 11.37
C ILE A 31 20.41 -3.87 11.76
N VAL A 32 21.33 -2.92 11.64
CA VAL A 32 21.01 -1.49 11.75
C VAL A 32 21.14 -0.84 10.38
N ILE A 33 20.11 -0.10 9.99
CA ILE A 33 20.12 0.71 8.78
C ILE A 33 20.07 2.20 9.14
N ARG A 34 20.79 3.01 8.38
CA ARG A 34 20.63 4.45 8.31
C ARG A 34 19.45 4.72 7.37
N VAL A 35 18.41 5.39 7.84
CA VAL A 35 17.23 5.70 7.01
C VAL A 35 17.54 6.91 6.14
N ASP A 36 17.49 6.78 4.82
CA ASP A 36 17.73 7.88 3.90
C ASP A 36 16.43 8.65 3.61
N VAL A 37 15.30 7.94 3.43
CA VAL A 37 13.97 8.53 3.22
C VAL A 37 12.87 7.61 3.74
N CYS A 38 11.80 8.19 4.27
CA CYS A 38 10.62 7.46 4.71
C CYS A 38 9.32 8.16 4.31
N GLY A 39 8.46 7.46 3.57
CA GLY A 39 7.14 7.93 3.16
C GLY A 39 6.13 7.90 4.30
N ARG A 40 5.23 8.90 4.33
CA ARG A 40 4.10 8.91 5.26
C ARG A 40 2.90 8.18 4.65
N CYS A 41 2.52 7.07 5.28
CA CYS A 41 1.31 6.32 4.94
C CYS A 41 0.03 7.02 5.44
N GLY A 42 -1.11 6.75 4.81
CA GLY A 42 -2.41 7.11 5.35
C GLY A 42 -2.70 6.50 6.73
N THR A 43 -2.07 5.37 7.05
CA THR A 43 -2.11 4.77 8.38
C THR A 43 -1.44 5.64 9.43
N ASP A 44 -0.27 6.22 9.13
CA ASP A 44 0.43 7.12 10.07
C ASP A 44 -0.39 8.38 10.34
N GLN A 45 -1.04 8.94 9.30
CA GLN A 45 -1.95 10.07 9.44
C GLN A 45 -3.16 9.72 10.31
N ARG A 46 -3.73 8.53 10.15
CA ARG A 46 -4.86 8.06 10.96
C ARG A 46 -4.45 7.86 12.41
N LEU A 47 -3.29 7.25 12.67
CA LEU A 47 -2.75 7.08 14.02
C LEU A 47 -2.51 8.41 14.73
N PHE A 48 -2.18 9.46 13.98
CA PHE A 48 -2.08 10.80 14.53
C PHE A 48 -3.44 11.38 14.98
N CYS A 49 -4.55 10.94 14.34
CA CYS A 49 -5.91 11.42 14.67
C CYS A 49 -6.62 10.55 15.70
N GLU A 50 -6.39 9.24 15.70
CA GLU A 50 -7.13 8.28 16.53
C GLU A 50 -6.25 7.10 17.00
N PRO A 51 -6.50 6.52 18.19
CA PRO A 51 -5.70 5.42 18.71
C PRO A 51 -5.98 4.12 17.92
N HIS A 52 -4.98 3.24 17.90
CA HIS A 52 -5.12 1.90 17.35
C HIS A 52 -4.68 0.85 18.37
N PRO A 53 -5.49 -0.19 18.68
CA PRO A 53 -5.24 -1.13 19.78
C PRO A 53 -3.94 -1.94 19.64
N ASN A 54 -3.42 -2.10 18.44
CA ASN A 54 -2.21 -2.88 18.17
C ASN A 54 -0.92 -2.04 18.20
N VAL A 55 -1.02 -0.71 18.27
CA VAL A 55 0.15 0.18 18.37
C VAL A 55 0.61 0.29 19.81
N ARG A 56 1.87 -0.01 20.06
CA ARG A 56 2.50 0.23 21.37
C ARG A 56 3.07 1.64 21.40
N THR A 57 2.71 2.42 22.38
CA THR A 57 3.26 3.74 22.63
C THR A 57 4.13 3.74 23.90
N PRO A 58 5.23 4.51 23.95
CA PRO A 58 5.75 5.32 22.86
C PRO A 58 6.42 4.46 21.75
N THR A 59 6.38 4.94 20.51
CA THR A 59 7.04 4.29 19.36
C THR A 59 7.44 5.31 18.29
N VAL A 60 8.21 4.89 17.30
CA VAL A 60 8.47 5.64 16.07
C VAL A 60 7.58 5.07 14.97
N LEU A 61 6.87 5.91 14.22
CA LEU A 61 6.07 5.51 13.08
C LEU A 61 6.91 5.48 11.79
N GLY A 62 6.28 5.19 10.64
CA GLY A 62 6.93 5.11 9.33
C GLY A 62 7.34 3.69 8.93
N HIS A 63 6.82 3.22 7.80
CA HIS A 63 7.04 1.85 7.32
C HIS A 63 7.25 1.77 5.80
N GLU A 64 7.28 2.89 5.11
CA GLU A 64 7.54 3.03 3.69
C GLU A 64 8.92 3.66 3.51
N LEU A 65 10.00 2.88 3.57
CA LEU A 65 11.33 3.44 3.78
C LEU A 65 12.43 2.87 2.89
N VAL A 66 13.46 3.66 2.74
CA VAL A 66 14.75 3.30 2.15
C VAL A 66 15.86 3.68 3.13
N GLY A 67 16.88 2.85 3.20
CA GLY A 67 18.06 3.14 4.00
C GLY A 67 19.28 2.36 3.51
N ARG A 68 20.38 2.52 4.24
CA ARG A 68 21.64 1.83 3.99
C ARG A 68 22.05 1.03 5.21
N VAL A 69 22.52 -0.20 4.97
CA VAL A 69 23.05 -1.05 6.03
C VAL A 69 24.30 -0.42 6.62
N VAL A 70 24.28 -0.14 7.92
CA VAL A 70 25.44 0.43 8.65
C VAL A 70 26.07 -0.55 9.61
N GLU A 71 25.31 -1.55 10.09
CA GLU A 71 25.85 -2.62 10.93
C GLU A 71 25.06 -3.90 10.73
N VAL A 72 25.76 -5.03 10.78
CA VAL A 72 25.23 -6.39 10.76
C VAL A 72 25.74 -7.14 11.97
N GLY A 73 24.87 -7.64 12.81
CA GLY A 73 25.21 -8.40 14.00
C GLY A 73 25.99 -9.67 13.66
N GLN A 74 26.91 -10.04 14.52
CA GLN A 74 27.85 -11.15 14.29
C GLN A 74 27.19 -12.52 14.07
N ASP A 75 25.96 -12.73 14.58
CA ASP A 75 25.21 -13.98 14.49
C ASP A 75 24.13 -13.97 13.39
N VAL A 76 23.96 -12.88 12.61
CA VAL A 76 22.98 -12.81 11.52
C VAL A 76 23.21 -13.94 10.50
N HIS A 77 24.46 -14.28 10.20
CA HIS A 77 24.81 -15.37 9.28
C HIS A 77 24.38 -16.77 9.78
N ARG A 78 24.00 -16.90 11.06
CA ARG A 78 23.52 -18.15 11.67
C ARG A 78 22.02 -18.25 11.65
N LEU A 79 21.32 -17.16 11.32
CA LEU A 79 19.86 -17.16 11.24
C LEU A 79 19.42 -18.17 10.18
N ARG A 80 18.38 -18.93 10.50
CA ARG A 80 17.76 -19.87 9.57
C ARG A 80 16.47 -19.27 9.05
N GLN A 81 16.23 -19.43 7.78
CA GLN A 81 14.91 -19.18 7.24
C GLN A 81 13.90 -20.07 7.97
N GLY A 82 12.96 -19.48 8.66
CA GLY A 82 11.95 -20.21 9.41
C GLY A 82 10.58 -19.60 9.35
N ILE A 83 10.50 -18.36 8.87
CA ILE A 83 9.31 -17.53 8.95
C ILE A 83 9.25 -16.69 7.67
N GLY A 84 8.18 -16.79 6.88
CA GLY A 84 7.98 -15.90 5.75
C GLY A 84 7.52 -16.57 4.45
N TYR A 85 7.33 -15.77 3.43
CA TYR A 85 6.76 -16.16 2.14
C TYR A 85 7.65 -17.06 1.25
N LYS A 86 8.94 -17.18 1.57
CA LYS A 86 9.87 -18.03 0.83
C LYS A 86 9.97 -19.43 1.45
N GLN A 87 8.87 -20.07 1.73
CA GLN A 87 8.80 -21.34 2.49
C GLN A 87 9.68 -22.49 1.97
N ASN A 88 10.06 -22.50 0.71
CA ASN A 88 10.86 -23.55 0.10
C ASN A 88 12.20 -23.05 -0.47
N GLN A 89 12.59 -21.82 -0.15
CA GLN A 89 13.86 -21.26 -0.57
C GLN A 89 14.71 -20.97 0.66
N THR A 90 15.89 -21.55 0.72
CA THR A 90 16.92 -21.13 1.67
C THR A 90 17.40 -19.75 1.21
N LEU A 91 17.31 -18.73 2.07
CA LEU A 91 17.92 -17.45 1.79
C LEU A 91 19.43 -17.63 1.67
N SER A 92 20.05 -16.99 0.69
CA SER A 92 21.51 -17.00 0.58
C SER A 92 22.11 -16.23 1.76
N ARG A 93 23.40 -16.43 1.98
CA ARG A 93 24.12 -15.68 3.02
C ARG A 93 24.08 -14.18 2.73
N GLU A 94 24.14 -13.78 1.47
CA GLU A 94 24.03 -12.37 1.04
C GLU A 94 22.64 -11.80 1.31
N GLU A 95 21.58 -12.59 1.15
CA GLU A 95 20.19 -12.15 1.46
C GLU A 95 19.96 -11.98 2.97
N LEU A 96 20.62 -12.80 3.82
CA LEU A 96 20.57 -12.66 5.27
C LEU A 96 21.52 -11.59 5.81
N CYS A 97 22.69 -11.44 5.17
CA CYS A 97 23.74 -10.53 5.58
C CYS A 97 24.05 -9.54 4.44
N PRO A 98 23.20 -8.57 4.16
CA PRO A 98 23.50 -7.59 3.13
C PRO A 98 24.80 -6.84 3.48
N PRO A 99 25.66 -6.52 2.50
CA PRO A 99 26.92 -5.82 2.75
C PRO A 99 26.69 -4.43 3.34
N LEU A 100 27.67 -3.95 4.10
CA LEU A 100 27.65 -2.57 4.60
C LEU A 100 27.55 -1.58 3.44
N GLY A 101 26.74 -0.53 3.60
CA GLY A 101 26.45 0.46 2.57
C GLY A 101 25.38 0.03 1.55
N GLN A 102 24.95 -1.24 1.55
CA GLN A 102 23.89 -1.70 0.66
C GLN A 102 22.60 -0.90 0.87
N ARG A 103 22.05 -0.36 -0.21
CA ARG A 103 20.72 0.26 -0.22
C ARG A 103 19.66 -0.82 -0.07
N VAL A 104 18.75 -0.62 0.87
CA VAL A 104 17.68 -1.59 1.18
C VAL A 104 16.35 -0.90 1.42
N THR A 105 15.26 -1.59 1.08
CA THR A 105 13.92 -1.34 1.61
C THR A 105 13.52 -2.50 2.52
N VAL A 106 12.53 -2.29 3.36
CA VAL A 106 12.13 -3.26 4.37
C VAL A 106 10.66 -3.59 4.24
N GLN A 107 10.35 -4.87 4.08
CA GLN A 107 8.96 -5.33 4.18
C GLN A 107 8.50 -5.15 5.63
N ALA A 108 7.49 -4.31 5.81
CA ALA A 108 7.12 -3.79 7.13
C ALA A 108 6.54 -4.82 8.10
N ARG A 109 6.14 -5.99 7.62
CA ARG A 109 5.39 -6.98 8.40
C ARG A 109 6.12 -8.30 8.49
N ILE A 110 6.20 -8.86 9.71
CA ILE A 110 6.63 -10.25 9.89
C ILE A 110 5.44 -11.16 9.57
N ALA A 111 5.57 -11.94 8.51
CA ALA A 111 4.59 -12.96 8.15
C ALA A 111 4.96 -14.28 8.85
N ARG A 112 4.08 -14.77 9.72
CA ARG A 112 4.17 -16.13 10.23
C ARG A 112 3.39 -17.05 9.33
N MET A 113 4.03 -18.13 8.90
CA MET A 113 3.43 -19.16 8.08
C MET A 113 3.14 -20.40 8.92
N ARG A 114 2.00 -21.00 8.69
CA ARG A 114 1.64 -22.32 9.22
C ARG A 114 0.96 -23.11 8.11
N ASP A 115 1.51 -24.29 7.83
CA ASP A 115 0.95 -25.22 6.81
C ASP A 115 0.76 -24.53 5.42
N GLY A 116 1.71 -23.66 5.05
CA GLY A 116 1.66 -22.91 3.79
C GLY A 116 0.70 -21.70 3.80
N LEU A 117 0.03 -21.43 4.91
CA LEU A 117 -0.91 -20.31 5.04
C LEU A 117 -0.34 -19.21 5.95
N MET A 118 -0.56 -17.97 5.57
CA MET A 118 -0.19 -16.83 6.40
C MET A 118 -1.15 -16.69 7.59
N LEU A 119 -0.61 -16.71 8.82
CA LEU A 119 -1.37 -16.46 10.03
C LEU A 119 -1.47 -14.98 10.31
N ILE A 120 -2.68 -14.43 10.24
CA ILE A 120 -2.99 -13.03 10.53
C ILE A 120 -3.37 -12.82 12.02
N ARG A 121 -3.56 -13.89 12.78
CA ARG A 121 -4.18 -13.84 14.12
C ARG A 121 -3.28 -13.40 15.27
N ASP A 122 -1.97 -13.48 15.11
CA ASP A 122 -1.05 -12.99 16.13
C ASP A 122 -0.99 -11.46 16.16
N PRO A 123 -0.67 -10.85 17.31
CA PRO A 123 -0.48 -9.41 17.39
C PRO A 123 0.49 -8.99 16.29
N ILE A 124 0.05 -8.04 15.47
CA ILE A 124 0.73 -7.61 14.26
C ILE A 124 2.13 -7.13 14.60
N GLN A 125 3.15 -7.94 14.28
CA GLN A 125 4.55 -7.57 14.41
C GLN A 125 4.95 -6.75 13.18
N ASN A 126 4.63 -5.45 13.20
CA ASN A 126 4.92 -4.53 12.11
C ASN A 126 5.80 -3.39 12.58
N LEU A 127 6.57 -2.83 11.66
CA LEU A 127 7.10 -1.48 11.81
C LEU A 127 5.96 -0.50 12.10
N SER A 128 6.21 0.51 12.90
CA SER A 128 5.24 1.49 13.40
C SER A 128 4.27 0.97 14.46
N PHE A 129 4.08 -0.34 14.61
CA PHE A 129 3.11 -0.89 15.55
C PHE A 129 3.77 -1.45 16.81
N ARG A 130 4.60 -2.49 16.65
CA ARG A 130 5.31 -3.16 17.74
C ARG A 130 6.82 -3.09 17.60
N ILE A 131 7.28 -2.78 16.42
CA ILE A 131 8.68 -2.53 16.09
C ILE A 131 8.74 -1.06 15.69
N PRO A 132 9.66 -0.25 16.25
CA PRO A 132 9.85 1.14 15.82
C PRO A 132 10.03 1.25 14.31
N GLY A 133 9.52 2.33 13.72
CA GLY A 133 9.53 2.57 12.27
C GLY A 133 10.62 3.56 11.84
N GLY A 134 10.49 4.03 10.60
CA GLY A 134 11.52 4.78 9.87
C GLY A 134 11.44 6.29 9.96
N PHE A 135 10.57 6.89 10.79
CA PHE A 135 10.64 8.34 11.03
C PHE A 135 11.75 8.67 12.04
N ALA A 136 12.94 8.16 11.75
CA ALA A 136 14.16 8.24 12.55
C ALA A 136 15.40 8.18 11.67
N GLN A 137 16.54 8.62 12.21
CA GLN A 137 17.82 8.53 11.51
C GLN A 137 18.34 7.11 11.37
N TYR A 138 18.11 6.27 12.39
CA TYR A 138 18.50 4.86 12.38
C TYR A 138 17.33 3.96 12.74
N LEU A 139 17.29 2.79 12.13
CA LEU A 139 16.30 1.75 12.38
C LEU A 139 17.00 0.42 12.62
N LYS A 140 16.61 -0.26 13.70
CA LYS A 140 17.02 -1.62 13.99
C LYS A 140 16.05 -2.63 13.39
N ILE A 141 16.57 -3.56 12.60
CA ILE A 141 15.82 -4.68 12.04
C ILE A 141 16.11 -5.92 12.87
N PRO A 142 15.14 -6.44 13.62
CA PRO A 142 15.35 -7.61 14.49
C PRO A 142 15.43 -8.91 13.70
N ALA A 143 16.01 -9.94 14.33
CA ALA A 143 16.21 -11.26 13.77
C ALA A 143 14.97 -11.85 13.06
N ASP A 144 13.79 -11.73 13.66
CA ASP A 144 12.54 -12.28 13.10
C ASP A 144 12.21 -11.66 11.74
N MET A 145 12.46 -10.35 11.56
CA MET A 145 12.28 -9.68 10.26
C MET A 145 13.31 -10.15 9.23
N ILE A 146 14.56 -10.30 9.65
CA ILE A 146 15.63 -10.80 8.77
C ILE A 146 15.30 -12.22 8.31
N GLN A 147 14.91 -13.09 9.22
CA GLN A 147 14.52 -14.48 8.92
C GLN A 147 13.28 -14.58 8.01
N SER A 148 12.40 -13.57 8.03
CA SER A 148 11.24 -13.52 7.12
C SER A 148 11.60 -13.02 5.71
N GLY A 149 12.87 -12.67 5.46
CA GLY A 149 13.31 -12.11 4.19
C GLY A 149 12.85 -10.67 3.96
N SER A 150 12.63 -9.92 5.06
CA SER A 150 12.08 -8.57 4.98
C SER A 150 13.05 -7.52 4.46
N VAL A 151 14.36 -7.77 4.48
CA VAL A 151 15.38 -6.82 4.01
C VAL A 151 15.65 -7.07 2.53
N LEU A 152 15.32 -6.12 1.67
CA LEU A 152 15.37 -6.27 0.22
C LEU A 152 16.37 -5.27 -0.37
N PRO A 153 17.41 -5.75 -1.10
CA PRO A 153 18.35 -4.87 -1.78
C PRO A 153 17.65 -4.09 -2.90
N ILE A 154 17.98 -2.80 -3.01
CA ILE A 154 17.44 -1.91 -4.04
C ILE A 154 18.45 -1.85 -5.19
N PRO A 155 18.03 -2.15 -6.45
CA PRO A 155 18.85 -1.98 -7.63
C PRO A 155 19.24 -0.50 -7.87
N ASP A 156 20.43 -0.27 -8.43
CA ASP A 156 20.96 1.09 -8.63
C ASP A 156 20.08 1.96 -9.55
N GLN A 157 19.32 1.33 -10.46
CA GLN A 157 18.43 2.02 -11.39
C GLN A 157 17.18 2.62 -10.71
N VAL A 158 16.85 2.18 -9.49
CA VAL A 158 15.68 2.63 -8.73
C VAL A 158 16.09 3.78 -7.82
N THR A 159 15.42 4.93 -7.93
CA THR A 159 15.69 6.10 -7.05
C THR A 159 15.19 5.85 -5.63
N ASP A 160 15.65 6.62 -4.66
CA ASP A 160 15.22 6.48 -3.26
C ASP A 160 13.73 6.82 -3.10
N GLU A 161 13.23 7.82 -3.83
CA GLU A 161 11.81 8.21 -3.82
C GLU A 161 10.92 7.10 -4.41
N GLU A 162 11.32 6.47 -5.51
CA GLU A 162 10.60 5.32 -6.07
C GLU A 162 10.67 4.11 -5.13
N ALA A 163 11.83 3.90 -4.52
CA ALA A 163 12.04 2.78 -3.59
C ALA A 163 11.22 2.92 -2.29
N ALA A 164 11.02 4.14 -1.78
CA ALA A 164 10.12 4.37 -0.64
C ALA A 164 8.64 4.12 -0.98
N LEU A 165 8.27 4.10 -2.27
CA LEU A 165 6.92 3.76 -2.73
C LEU A 165 6.74 2.26 -3.00
N ILE A 166 7.76 1.42 -2.81
CA ILE A 166 7.67 -0.03 -3.08
C ILE A 166 6.68 -0.71 -2.16
N GLU A 167 6.68 -0.37 -0.86
CA GLU A 167 5.76 -0.97 0.10
C GLU A 167 4.29 -0.70 -0.28
N PRO A 168 3.82 0.55 -0.47
CA PRO A 168 2.44 0.79 -0.88
C PRO A 168 2.13 0.25 -2.29
N ALA A 169 3.09 0.21 -3.21
CA ALA A 169 2.90 -0.40 -4.53
C ALA A 169 2.75 -1.93 -4.42
N ALA A 170 3.51 -2.57 -3.56
CA ALA A 170 3.39 -4.00 -3.29
C ALA A 170 2.05 -4.34 -2.60
N CYS A 171 1.56 -3.50 -1.70
CA CYS A 171 0.23 -3.64 -1.10
C CYS A 171 -0.89 -3.56 -2.16
N ALA A 172 -0.79 -2.61 -3.09
CA ALA A 172 -1.73 -2.51 -4.21
C ALA A 172 -1.63 -3.72 -5.15
N LEU A 173 -0.43 -4.20 -5.45
CA LEU A 173 -0.22 -5.38 -6.29
C LEU A 173 -0.74 -6.66 -5.62
N GLU A 174 -0.56 -6.81 -4.31
CA GLU A 174 -1.12 -7.94 -3.55
C GLU A 174 -2.66 -7.97 -3.66
N SER A 175 -3.30 -6.81 -3.56
CA SER A 175 -4.74 -6.65 -3.74
C SER A 175 -5.17 -7.02 -5.18
N ILE A 176 -4.44 -6.58 -6.19
CA ILE A 176 -4.68 -6.95 -7.58
C ILE A 176 -4.56 -8.47 -7.76
N PHE A 177 -3.49 -9.10 -7.27
CA PHE A 177 -3.30 -10.55 -7.39
C PHE A 177 -4.33 -11.38 -6.62
N ALA A 178 -5.03 -10.79 -5.66
CA ALA A 178 -6.12 -11.44 -4.95
C ALA A 178 -7.46 -11.38 -5.71
N THR A 179 -7.57 -10.63 -6.82
CA THR A 179 -8.83 -10.51 -7.58
C THR A 179 -9.02 -11.69 -8.54
N PRO A 180 -10.08 -12.52 -8.37
CA PRO A 180 -10.31 -13.70 -9.20
C PRO A 180 -11.29 -13.39 -10.34
N HIS A 181 -10.86 -13.44 -11.59
CA HIS A 181 -11.71 -13.33 -12.78
C HIS A 181 -11.94 -14.68 -13.44
N ALA A 182 -13.20 -15.00 -13.79
CA ALA A 182 -13.52 -16.12 -14.63
C ALA A 182 -13.08 -15.79 -16.08
N VAL A 183 -12.28 -16.66 -16.67
CA VAL A 183 -11.73 -16.50 -18.03
C VAL A 183 -12.19 -17.57 -19.02
N GLY A 184 -13.00 -18.51 -18.56
CA GLY A 184 -13.53 -19.63 -19.34
C GLY A 184 -14.08 -20.71 -18.43
N VAL A 185 -14.34 -21.88 -19.01
CA VAL A 185 -14.74 -23.10 -18.30
C VAL A 185 -13.85 -24.27 -18.74
N ASP A 186 -13.60 -25.21 -17.84
CA ASP A 186 -12.93 -26.47 -18.15
C ASP A 186 -13.89 -27.51 -18.76
N GLU A 187 -13.40 -28.72 -19.03
CA GLU A 187 -14.17 -29.82 -19.62
C GLU A 187 -15.34 -30.27 -18.72
N ASP A 188 -15.25 -30.04 -17.42
CA ASP A 188 -16.29 -30.34 -16.43
C ASP A 188 -17.29 -29.18 -16.23
N GLY A 189 -17.14 -28.08 -16.96
CA GLY A 189 -17.96 -26.87 -16.83
C GLY A 189 -17.61 -25.98 -15.64
N ARG A 190 -16.46 -26.19 -14.99
CA ARG A 190 -15.99 -25.35 -13.88
C ARG A 190 -15.30 -24.11 -14.41
N HIS A 191 -15.47 -22.97 -13.74
CA HIS A 191 -14.81 -21.74 -14.12
C HIS A 191 -13.29 -21.83 -13.98
N LEU A 192 -12.58 -21.53 -15.07
CA LEU A 192 -11.16 -21.25 -15.05
C LEU A 192 -10.94 -19.85 -14.51
N ILE A 193 -10.17 -19.73 -13.43
CA ILE A 193 -9.95 -18.47 -12.73
C ILE A 193 -8.55 -17.94 -13.05
N HIS A 194 -8.50 -16.70 -13.51
CA HIS A 194 -7.28 -15.89 -13.57
C HIS A 194 -7.24 -14.94 -12.39
N SER A 195 -6.12 -14.88 -11.68
CA SER A 195 -5.87 -13.90 -10.60
C SER A 195 -5.19 -12.66 -11.17
N GLY A 196 -5.71 -11.50 -10.83
CA GLY A 196 -5.22 -10.20 -11.31
C GLY A 196 -6.30 -9.39 -12.02
N ILE A 197 -5.92 -8.23 -12.55
CA ILE A 197 -6.80 -7.37 -13.35
C ILE A 197 -7.32 -8.15 -14.58
N ARG A 198 -8.58 -7.94 -14.95
CA ARG A 198 -9.11 -8.50 -16.19
C ARG A 198 -8.37 -7.91 -17.39
N LYS A 199 -7.57 -8.73 -18.04
CA LYS A 199 -6.80 -8.32 -19.23
C LYS A 199 -7.74 -7.89 -20.35
N GLY A 200 -7.47 -6.73 -20.95
CA GLY A 200 -8.32 -6.14 -21.97
C GLY A 200 -9.62 -5.53 -21.43
N GLY A 201 -9.85 -5.58 -20.10
CA GLY A 201 -11.01 -5.03 -19.42
C GLY A 201 -10.88 -3.56 -19.04
N ARG A 202 -11.89 -3.06 -18.35
CA ARG A 202 -11.95 -1.69 -17.80
C ARG A 202 -11.78 -1.72 -16.29
N THR A 203 -10.85 -0.92 -15.79
CA THR A 203 -10.62 -0.72 -14.35
C THR A 203 -11.02 0.68 -13.93
N LEU A 204 -11.85 0.80 -12.90
CA LEU A 204 -12.19 2.08 -12.26
C LEU A 204 -11.53 2.19 -10.90
N ILE A 205 -10.98 3.36 -10.60
CA ILE A 205 -10.35 3.67 -9.31
C ILE A 205 -11.13 4.81 -8.65
N LEU A 206 -11.67 4.53 -7.46
CA LEU A 206 -12.33 5.51 -6.62
C LEU A 206 -11.28 6.15 -5.69
N GLY A 207 -10.77 7.31 -6.05
CA GLY A 207 -9.75 8.02 -5.29
C GLY A 207 -8.82 8.88 -6.14
N SER A 208 -7.98 9.67 -5.48
CA SER A 208 -7.09 10.63 -6.14
C SER A 208 -5.74 10.86 -5.42
N GLY A 209 -5.41 10.04 -4.45
CA GLY A 209 -4.12 10.08 -3.73
C GLY A 209 -3.07 9.19 -4.38
N THR A 210 -1.87 9.14 -3.78
CA THR A 210 -0.74 8.32 -4.25
C THR A 210 -1.13 6.87 -4.47
N LEU A 211 -1.86 6.26 -3.54
CA LEU A 211 -2.30 4.87 -3.67
C LEU A 211 -3.22 4.67 -4.89
N ALA A 212 -4.14 5.61 -5.15
CA ALA A 212 -5.00 5.56 -6.33
C ALA A 212 -4.17 5.64 -7.63
N MET A 213 -3.15 6.52 -7.67
CA MET A 213 -2.24 6.62 -8.82
C MET A 213 -1.46 5.32 -9.03
N ILE A 214 -0.95 4.72 -7.96
CA ILE A 214 -0.25 3.43 -8.01
C ILE A 214 -1.17 2.34 -8.58
N TYR A 215 -2.42 2.23 -8.12
CA TYR A 215 -3.38 1.29 -8.69
C TYR A 215 -3.59 1.49 -10.18
N GLY A 216 -3.70 2.73 -10.65
CA GLY A 216 -3.86 3.04 -12.07
C GLY A 216 -2.67 2.59 -12.89
N LEU A 217 -1.44 2.85 -12.42
CA LEU A 217 -0.22 2.41 -13.07
C LEU A 217 -0.12 0.88 -13.11
N LEU A 218 -0.42 0.21 -12.00
CA LEU A 218 -0.40 -1.25 -11.92
C LEU A 218 -1.47 -1.90 -12.79
N ALA A 219 -2.69 -1.36 -12.81
CA ALA A 219 -3.77 -1.86 -13.68
C ALA A 219 -3.35 -1.80 -15.16
N ARG A 220 -2.72 -0.70 -15.57
CA ARG A 220 -2.17 -0.58 -16.93
C ARG A 220 -1.05 -1.59 -17.19
N VAL A 221 -0.12 -1.77 -16.26
CA VAL A 221 0.99 -2.74 -16.37
C VAL A 221 0.49 -4.18 -16.46
N GLU A 222 -0.60 -4.49 -15.76
CA GLU A 222 -1.24 -5.81 -15.73
C GLU A 222 -2.19 -6.05 -16.93
N GLY A 223 -2.42 -5.05 -17.79
CA GLY A 223 -3.10 -5.22 -19.05
C GLY A 223 -4.56 -4.78 -19.11
N ALA A 224 -5.01 -3.90 -18.22
CA ALA A 224 -6.28 -3.20 -18.41
C ALA A 224 -6.25 -2.41 -19.73
N ALA A 225 -7.30 -2.53 -20.54
CA ALA A 225 -7.42 -1.75 -21.78
C ALA A 225 -7.77 -0.30 -21.49
N GLU A 226 -8.59 -0.06 -20.48
CA GLU A 226 -8.97 1.27 -20.04
C GLU A 226 -8.83 1.39 -18.52
N VAL A 227 -8.29 2.52 -18.07
CA VAL A 227 -8.22 2.86 -16.65
C VAL A 227 -8.92 4.21 -16.44
N TRP A 228 -9.86 4.21 -15.52
CA TRP A 228 -10.66 5.36 -15.17
C TRP A 228 -10.43 5.78 -13.72
N PHE A 229 -10.56 7.07 -13.45
CA PHE A 229 -10.57 7.61 -12.10
C PHE A 229 -11.86 8.37 -11.83
N ALA A 230 -12.57 8.02 -10.76
CA ALA A 230 -13.63 8.83 -10.21
C ALA A 230 -13.05 9.75 -9.12
N VAL A 231 -13.16 11.05 -9.35
CA VAL A 231 -12.58 12.10 -8.49
C VAL A 231 -13.60 13.15 -8.11
N ARG A 232 -13.42 13.82 -6.96
CA ARG A 232 -14.40 14.77 -6.44
C ARG A 232 -14.41 16.15 -7.12
N SER A 233 -13.39 16.51 -7.91
CA SER A 233 -13.30 17.81 -8.54
C SER A 233 -12.47 17.80 -9.81
N GLN A 234 -12.73 18.75 -10.71
CA GLN A 234 -11.96 18.93 -11.94
C GLN A 234 -10.47 19.18 -11.63
N SER A 235 -10.16 19.98 -10.62
CA SER A 235 -8.78 20.26 -10.23
C SER A 235 -8.01 19.00 -9.82
N LYS A 236 -8.67 17.97 -9.26
CA LYS A 236 -8.06 16.67 -8.98
C LYS A 236 -7.85 15.86 -10.25
N ALA A 237 -8.80 15.88 -11.18
CA ALA A 237 -8.65 15.25 -12.49
C ALA A 237 -7.45 15.83 -13.26
N ASP A 238 -7.36 17.15 -13.34
CA ASP A 238 -6.29 17.87 -14.05
C ASP A 238 -4.91 17.55 -13.46
N ARG A 239 -4.82 17.49 -12.13
CA ARG A 239 -3.56 17.09 -11.45
C ARG A 239 -3.17 15.65 -11.77
N LEU A 240 -4.09 14.71 -11.66
CA LEU A 240 -3.82 13.31 -11.99
C LEU A 240 -3.43 13.15 -13.46
N ALA A 241 -4.11 13.83 -14.38
CA ALA A 241 -3.77 13.83 -15.80
C ALA A 241 -2.33 14.33 -16.04
N LYS A 242 -1.93 15.40 -15.34
CA LYS A 242 -0.57 15.93 -15.40
C LYS A 242 0.48 14.90 -14.92
N TRP A 243 0.22 14.23 -13.80
CA TRP A 243 1.20 13.30 -13.22
C TRP A 243 1.25 11.95 -13.93
N LEU A 244 0.12 11.48 -14.43
CA LEU A 244 0.00 10.19 -15.13
C LEU A 244 0.20 10.31 -16.65
N GLY A 245 0.42 11.52 -17.20
CA GLY A 245 0.69 11.72 -18.63
C GLY A 245 -0.56 11.66 -19.52
N GLY A 246 -1.76 11.90 -18.97
CA GLY A 246 -3.02 12.08 -19.72
C GLY A 246 -3.62 10.82 -20.35
N TRP A 247 -3.06 9.62 -20.08
CA TRP A 247 -3.59 8.36 -20.63
C TRP A 247 -4.85 7.84 -19.92
N PRO A 248 -5.10 8.10 -18.60
CA PRO A 248 -6.33 7.64 -17.95
C PRO A 248 -7.53 8.50 -18.35
N ARG A 249 -8.72 7.92 -18.21
CA ARG A 249 -9.98 8.67 -18.28
C ARG A 249 -10.39 9.15 -16.91
N PHE A 250 -11.10 10.27 -16.85
CA PHE A 250 -11.53 10.88 -15.59
C PHE A 250 -13.03 11.15 -15.61
N LYS A 251 -13.68 10.88 -14.48
CA LYS A 251 -15.05 11.31 -14.21
C LYS A 251 -15.07 12.09 -12.91
N VAL A 252 -15.57 13.32 -12.97
CA VAL A 252 -15.81 14.10 -11.76
C VAL A 252 -17.12 13.65 -11.15
N VAL A 253 -17.05 13.18 -9.91
CA VAL A 253 -18.17 12.79 -9.07
C VAL A 253 -18.19 13.76 -7.89
N PRO A 254 -19.08 14.78 -7.89
CA PRO A 254 -19.17 15.75 -6.82
C PRO A 254 -19.43 15.09 -5.46
N ASP A 255 -18.96 15.72 -4.40
CA ASP A 255 -19.17 15.24 -3.03
C ASP A 255 -20.66 15.31 -2.66
N TYR A 256 -21.18 14.24 -2.11
CA TYR A 256 -22.56 14.13 -1.64
C TYR A 256 -22.64 13.55 -0.21
N ALA A 257 -21.52 13.49 0.51
CA ALA A 257 -21.44 12.91 1.85
C ALA A 257 -22.40 13.51 2.86
N GLY A 258 -22.70 14.81 2.76
CA GLY A 258 -23.63 15.53 3.66
C GLY A 258 -25.12 15.32 3.37
N LEU A 259 -25.50 14.61 2.30
CA LEU A 259 -26.90 14.40 1.94
C LEU A 259 -27.58 13.33 2.82
N PRO A 260 -28.92 13.40 3.00
CA PRO A 260 -29.70 12.31 3.59
C PRO A 260 -29.56 11.01 2.76
N LEU A 261 -29.69 9.84 3.41
CA LEU A 261 -29.48 8.55 2.74
C LEU A 261 -30.32 8.36 1.47
N ALA A 262 -31.60 8.73 1.50
CA ALA A 262 -32.48 8.61 0.33
C ALA A 262 -32.01 9.44 -0.86
N GLU A 263 -31.43 10.62 -0.62
CA GLU A 263 -30.85 11.47 -1.66
C GLU A 263 -29.52 10.94 -2.14
N LYS A 264 -28.68 10.39 -1.23
CA LYS A 264 -27.45 9.70 -1.59
C LYS A 264 -27.72 8.54 -2.55
N LEU A 265 -28.68 7.68 -2.24
CA LEU A 265 -29.06 6.54 -3.10
C LEU A 265 -29.51 6.97 -4.50
N LYS A 266 -30.32 8.05 -4.58
CA LYS A 266 -30.71 8.64 -5.88
C LYS A 266 -29.49 9.17 -6.64
N ARG A 267 -28.58 9.83 -5.95
CA ARG A 267 -27.36 10.37 -6.56
C ARG A 267 -26.42 9.27 -7.04
N GLU A 268 -26.24 8.21 -6.26
CA GLU A 268 -25.45 7.05 -6.62
C GLU A 268 -26.00 6.35 -7.86
N ALA A 269 -27.32 6.15 -7.94
CA ALA A 269 -28.00 5.61 -9.12
C ALA A 269 -27.79 6.50 -10.36
N ALA A 270 -27.87 7.83 -10.20
CA ALA A 270 -27.60 8.76 -11.30
C ALA A 270 -26.13 8.68 -11.76
N ILE A 271 -25.18 8.61 -10.83
CA ILE A 271 -23.75 8.43 -11.13
C ILE A 271 -23.52 7.11 -11.88
N ALA A 272 -24.12 6.02 -11.42
CA ALA A 272 -23.99 4.72 -12.07
C ALA A 272 -24.54 4.76 -13.50
N LYS A 273 -25.68 5.43 -13.72
CA LYS A 273 -26.24 5.65 -15.06
C LYS A 273 -25.31 6.48 -15.94
N GLU A 274 -24.72 7.57 -15.43
CA GLU A 274 -23.75 8.38 -16.16
C GLU A 274 -22.53 7.56 -16.61
N PHE A 275 -22.04 6.65 -15.75
CA PHE A 275 -20.95 5.74 -16.12
C PHE A 275 -21.40 4.68 -17.15
N ALA A 276 -22.61 4.14 -17.02
CA ALA A 276 -23.17 3.21 -18.00
C ALA A 276 -23.27 3.87 -19.38
N ASP A 277 -23.78 5.10 -19.45
CA ASP A 277 -23.86 5.87 -20.69
C ASP A 277 -22.47 6.10 -21.33
N LEU A 278 -21.43 6.31 -20.52
CA LEU A 278 -20.06 6.50 -20.98
C LEU A 278 -19.35 5.20 -21.43
N THR A 279 -19.79 4.07 -20.92
CA THR A 279 -19.16 2.74 -21.17
C THR A 279 -19.99 1.86 -22.11
N GLY A 280 -21.10 2.37 -22.66
CA GLY A 280 -21.98 1.59 -23.52
C GLY A 280 -22.81 0.54 -22.79
N GLY A 281 -23.00 0.69 -21.48
CA GLY A 281 -23.74 -0.23 -20.61
C GLY A 281 -22.90 -1.24 -19.85
N ASP A 282 -21.63 -1.47 -20.28
CA ASP A 282 -20.79 -2.55 -19.72
C ASP A 282 -20.23 -2.23 -18.33
N LEU A 283 -20.09 -0.95 -17.95
CA LEU A 283 -19.44 -0.54 -16.69
C LEU A 283 -18.00 -1.07 -16.57
N PHE A 284 -17.60 -1.56 -15.37
CA PHE A 284 -16.20 -1.89 -15.08
C PHE A 284 -16.02 -3.33 -14.62
N ASP A 285 -14.99 -3.97 -15.12
CA ASP A 285 -14.60 -5.33 -14.73
C ASP A 285 -13.93 -5.34 -13.36
N ASP A 286 -13.16 -4.30 -13.07
CA ASP A 286 -12.48 -4.06 -11.80
C ASP A 286 -12.85 -2.69 -11.26
N VAL A 287 -13.34 -2.63 -10.01
CA VAL A 287 -13.55 -1.35 -9.31
C VAL A 287 -12.73 -1.35 -8.02
N VAL A 288 -11.79 -0.43 -7.92
CA VAL A 288 -10.86 -0.31 -6.79
C VAL A 288 -11.26 0.83 -5.87
N LEU A 289 -11.48 0.53 -4.60
CA LEU A 289 -11.67 1.55 -3.58
C LEU A 289 -10.32 1.96 -2.98
N ALA A 290 -9.78 3.09 -3.40
CA ALA A 290 -8.53 3.67 -2.91
C ALA A 290 -8.74 4.91 -2.02
N ALA A 291 -9.98 5.15 -1.56
CA ALA A 291 -10.33 6.24 -0.66
C ALA A 291 -11.26 5.73 0.45
N PRO A 292 -11.00 6.03 1.73
CA PRO A 292 -11.85 5.61 2.84
C PRO A 292 -13.16 6.43 2.83
N SER A 293 -14.25 5.86 2.30
CA SER A 293 -15.55 6.53 2.22
C SER A 293 -16.67 5.51 2.11
N VAL A 294 -17.62 5.54 3.05
CA VAL A 294 -18.83 4.68 3.04
C VAL A 294 -19.66 4.90 1.77
N ASP A 295 -19.75 6.14 1.30
CA ASP A 295 -20.48 6.46 0.08
C ASP A 295 -19.81 5.86 -1.17
N CYS A 296 -18.47 5.86 -1.21
CA CYS A 296 -17.72 5.18 -2.27
C CYS A 296 -17.88 3.66 -2.20
N GLU A 297 -18.02 3.07 -1.02
CA GLU A 297 -18.26 1.63 -0.83
C GLU A 297 -19.62 1.20 -1.41
N ARG A 298 -20.68 1.98 -1.21
CA ARG A 298 -21.98 1.70 -1.83
C ARG A 298 -21.96 1.87 -3.34
N LEU A 299 -21.33 2.95 -3.81
CA LEU A 299 -21.22 3.26 -5.23
C LEU A 299 -20.43 2.21 -6.00
N LEU A 300 -19.36 1.71 -5.41
CA LEU A 300 -18.44 0.72 -6.00
C LEU A 300 -19.19 -0.48 -6.60
N PHE A 301 -20.17 -1.06 -5.89
CA PHE A 301 -20.93 -2.21 -6.37
C PHE A 301 -21.88 -1.89 -7.51
N GLN A 302 -22.38 -0.65 -7.59
CA GLN A 302 -23.24 -0.21 -8.68
C GLN A 302 -22.46 0.02 -9.99
N LEU A 303 -21.14 0.17 -9.89
CA LEU A 303 -20.24 0.42 -11.02
C LEU A 303 -19.62 -0.84 -11.61
N LEU A 304 -19.85 -2.01 -11.01
CA LEU A 304 -19.39 -3.28 -11.55
C LEU A 304 -20.18 -3.66 -12.80
N ASN A 305 -19.49 -4.26 -13.77
CA ASN A 305 -20.10 -4.82 -14.96
C ASN A 305 -21.22 -5.80 -14.56
N PRO A 306 -22.43 -5.70 -15.18
CA PRO A 306 -23.56 -6.56 -14.84
C PRO A 306 -23.43 -8.02 -15.28
N ASP A 307 -22.34 -8.41 -15.93
CA ASP A 307 -22.09 -9.80 -16.39
C ASP A 307 -21.94 -10.82 -15.25
N GLY A 308 -21.83 -10.35 -13.99
CA GLY A 308 -21.73 -11.18 -12.79
C GLY A 308 -20.35 -11.76 -12.50
N TYR A 309 -19.30 -11.32 -13.20
CA TYR A 309 -17.92 -11.80 -12.99
C TYR A 309 -16.93 -10.69 -12.62
N SER A 310 -17.44 -9.51 -12.39
CA SER A 310 -16.64 -8.35 -12.00
C SER A 310 -16.21 -8.42 -10.53
N VAL A 311 -15.10 -7.75 -10.21
CA VAL A 311 -14.50 -7.79 -8.88
C VAL A 311 -14.36 -6.39 -8.30
N ALA A 312 -14.84 -6.23 -7.07
CA ALA A 312 -14.59 -5.07 -6.24
C ALA A 312 -13.39 -5.29 -5.35
N SER A 313 -12.36 -4.46 -5.46
CA SER A 313 -11.18 -4.49 -4.60
C SER A 313 -11.24 -3.36 -3.58
N CYS A 314 -11.15 -3.72 -2.31
CA CYS A 314 -11.24 -2.79 -1.19
C CYS A 314 -9.91 -2.75 -0.45
N PHE A 315 -9.14 -1.67 -0.63
CA PHE A 315 -7.87 -1.48 0.07
C PHE A 315 -7.98 -0.51 1.26
N ALA A 316 -8.88 0.47 1.15
CA ALA A 316 -8.96 1.54 2.14
C ALA A 316 -9.60 1.16 3.49
N GLY A 317 -9.90 -0.10 3.72
CA GLY A 317 -10.50 -0.61 4.96
C GLY A 317 -11.92 -0.12 5.20
N LEU A 318 -12.84 -1.04 5.41
CA LEU A 318 -14.24 -0.75 5.75
C LEU A 318 -14.32 -0.35 7.23
N HIS A 319 -14.76 0.86 7.51
CA HIS A 319 -14.91 1.35 8.88
C HIS A 319 -16.28 1.11 9.51
N LYS A 320 -17.25 0.66 8.71
CA LYS A 320 -18.63 0.42 9.15
C LYS A 320 -19.19 -0.88 8.54
N PRO A 321 -20.20 -1.47 9.17
CA PRO A 321 -20.87 -2.67 8.65
C PRO A 321 -21.41 -2.45 7.24
N THR A 322 -21.29 -3.47 6.40
CA THR A 322 -21.85 -3.50 5.06
C THR A 322 -23.37 -3.42 5.09
N GLU A 323 -23.93 -2.59 4.22
CA GLU A 323 -25.38 -2.47 4.06
C GLU A 323 -25.98 -3.65 3.27
N GLN A 324 -27.26 -3.92 3.44
CA GLN A 324 -27.98 -4.99 2.75
C GLN A 324 -27.84 -4.93 1.22
N ALA A 325 -27.81 -3.72 0.66
CA ALA A 325 -27.61 -3.51 -0.78
C ALA A 325 -26.30 -4.12 -1.31
N MET A 326 -25.24 -4.18 -0.48
CA MET A 326 -23.99 -4.84 -0.84
C MET A 326 -24.17 -6.35 -0.93
N VAL A 327 -24.89 -6.95 0.03
CA VAL A 327 -25.17 -8.39 0.05
C VAL A 327 -26.00 -8.80 -1.17
N ASP A 328 -27.02 -8.01 -1.52
CA ASP A 328 -27.86 -8.27 -2.69
C ASP A 328 -27.06 -8.20 -3.99
N ASN A 329 -26.15 -7.23 -4.14
CA ASN A 329 -25.29 -7.15 -5.29
C ASN A 329 -24.31 -8.34 -5.40
N LEU A 330 -23.72 -8.77 -4.29
CA LEU A 330 -22.85 -9.94 -4.26
C LEU A 330 -23.62 -11.21 -4.65
N HIS A 331 -24.83 -11.40 -4.11
CA HIS A 331 -25.63 -12.59 -4.36
C HIS A 331 -26.22 -12.63 -5.78
N TYR A 332 -27.00 -11.63 -6.15
CA TYR A 332 -27.76 -11.67 -7.41
C TYR A 332 -26.92 -11.36 -8.65
N ARG A 333 -25.83 -10.62 -8.50
CA ARG A 333 -24.92 -10.29 -9.61
C ARG A 333 -23.68 -11.16 -9.65
N MET A 334 -23.55 -12.12 -8.73
CA MET A 334 -22.36 -12.97 -8.56
C MET A 334 -21.04 -12.19 -8.50
N ALA A 335 -21.13 -10.92 -8.12
CA ALA A 335 -19.95 -10.07 -7.98
C ALA A 335 -19.06 -10.58 -6.84
N LYS A 336 -17.77 -10.25 -6.88
CA LYS A 336 -16.81 -10.60 -5.85
C LYS A 336 -16.30 -9.34 -5.17
N ALA A 337 -16.07 -9.44 -3.86
CA ALA A 337 -15.39 -8.39 -3.09
C ALA A 337 -14.12 -8.97 -2.47
N VAL A 338 -13.01 -8.27 -2.65
CA VAL A 338 -11.70 -8.69 -2.15
C VAL A 338 -11.13 -7.60 -1.26
N GLY A 339 -10.78 -7.96 -0.03
CA GLY A 339 -10.06 -7.11 0.91
C GLY A 339 -8.66 -7.67 1.16
N THR A 340 -7.65 -6.79 1.16
CA THR A 340 -6.27 -7.15 1.49
C THR A 340 -5.67 -6.16 2.47
N SER A 341 -4.66 -6.61 3.21
CA SER A 341 -3.92 -5.78 4.17
C SER A 341 -2.45 -6.16 4.15
N GLY A 342 -1.60 -5.17 3.90
CA GLY A 342 -0.16 -5.36 3.77
C GLY A 342 0.24 -6.03 2.47
N CYS A 343 1.51 -6.38 2.37
CA CYS A 343 2.10 -7.01 1.19
C CYS A 343 3.00 -8.18 1.57
N SER A 344 3.43 -8.93 0.57
CA SER A 344 4.44 -9.97 0.72
C SER A 344 5.81 -9.51 0.24
N THR A 345 6.86 -10.16 0.71
CA THR A 345 8.22 -9.99 0.16
C THR A 345 8.22 -10.22 -1.36
N ARG A 346 7.46 -11.22 -1.83
CA ARG A 346 7.36 -11.55 -3.26
C ARG A 346 6.77 -10.39 -4.09
N THR A 347 5.73 -9.72 -3.60
CA THR A 347 5.15 -8.57 -4.31
C THR A 347 6.10 -7.38 -4.31
N MET A 348 6.84 -7.14 -3.22
CA MET A 348 7.89 -6.12 -3.19
C MET A 348 9.02 -6.42 -4.18
N GLU A 349 9.51 -7.66 -4.26
CA GLU A 349 10.48 -8.09 -5.27
C GLU A 349 9.96 -7.90 -6.70
N THR A 350 8.68 -8.16 -6.93
CA THR A 350 8.05 -7.95 -8.23
C THR A 350 8.06 -6.47 -8.61
N ILE A 351 7.68 -5.58 -7.69
CA ILE A 351 7.74 -4.13 -7.92
C ILE A 351 9.18 -3.68 -8.17
N LEU A 352 10.15 -4.12 -7.36
CA LEU A 352 11.57 -3.82 -7.55
C LEU A 352 12.04 -4.21 -8.96
N LYS A 353 11.72 -5.42 -9.41
CA LYS A 353 12.04 -5.91 -10.76
C LYS A 353 11.39 -5.03 -11.85
N TRP A 354 10.12 -4.66 -11.69
CA TRP A 354 9.43 -3.83 -12.67
C TRP A 354 10.00 -2.43 -12.76
N LEU A 355 10.38 -1.82 -11.62
CA LEU A 355 11.08 -0.54 -11.58
C LEU A 355 12.45 -0.62 -12.26
N ALA A 356 13.27 -1.61 -11.88
CA ALA A 356 14.61 -1.80 -12.42
C ALA A 356 14.64 -2.02 -13.95
N HIS A 357 13.61 -2.69 -14.50
CA HIS A 357 13.50 -2.94 -15.93
C HIS A 357 12.64 -1.91 -16.69
N GLY A 358 12.19 -0.85 -16.04
CA GLY A 358 11.37 0.19 -16.66
C GLY A 358 9.95 -0.24 -17.06
N LYS A 359 9.47 -1.40 -16.58
CA LYS A 359 8.08 -1.84 -16.78
C LYS A 359 7.09 -0.96 -15.99
N LEU A 360 7.51 -0.48 -14.82
CA LEU A 360 6.78 0.44 -13.95
C LEU A 360 7.65 1.66 -13.66
N SER A 361 7.04 2.83 -13.53
CA SER A 361 7.69 4.01 -12.95
C SER A 361 6.77 4.65 -11.92
N LEU A 362 7.32 4.98 -10.77
CA LEU A 362 6.64 5.69 -9.68
C LEU A 362 7.14 7.14 -9.54
N LYS A 363 7.91 7.62 -10.51
CA LYS A 363 8.45 8.98 -10.53
C LYS A 363 7.34 10.03 -10.48
N GLY A 364 7.56 11.08 -9.71
CA GLY A 364 6.61 12.20 -9.58
C GLY A 364 5.41 11.93 -8.66
N LEU A 365 5.32 10.75 -8.03
CA LEU A 365 4.27 10.44 -7.05
C LEU A 365 4.59 10.93 -5.63
N THR A 366 5.78 11.45 -5.41
CA THR A 366 6.20 12.04 -4.14
C THR A 366 5.98 13.55 -4.12
N CYS A 367 5.65 14.09 -2.95
CA CYS A 367 5.53 15.53 -2.76
C CYS A 367 6.89 16.21 -2.97
N PRO A 368 6.97 17.35 -3.70
CA PRO A 368 8.24 18.06 -3.89
C PRO A 368 8.74 18.75 -2.62
N ARG A 369 7.92 18.89 -1.60
CA ARG A 369 8.35 19.40 -0.31
C ARG A 369 9.07 18.31 0.45
N HIS A 370 10.32 18.55 0.78
CA HIS A 370 11.09 17.74 1.71
C HIS A 370 10.69 18.08 3.14
N TYR A 371 10.36 17.07 3.92
CA TYR A 371 10.19 17.18 5.36
C TYR A 371 11.43 16.60 6.03
N THR A 372 11.90 17.27 7.08
CA THR A 372 13.07 16.87 7.86
C THR A 372 12.69 16.73 9.33
N LEU A 373 13.58 16.22 10.14
CA LEU A 373 13.36 16.15 11.59
C LEU A 373 13.35 17.52 12.29
N ASP A 374 13.72 18.59 11.59
CA ASP A 374 13.64 19.97 12.10
C ASP A 374 12.28 20.63 11.83
N ASN A 375 11.40 20.00 11.04
CA ASN A 375 10.03 20.48 10.88
C ASN A 375 9.16 20.14 12.09
N ASP A 376 8.06 20.88 12.25
CA ASP A 376 7.03 20.52 13.21
C ASP A 376 6.46 19.14 12.86
N PRO A 377 6.55 18.16 13.78
CA PRO A 377 5.98 16.83 13.55
C PRO A 377 4.49 16.87 13.19
N ALA A 378 3.69 17.73 13.83
CA ALA A 378 2.27 17.85 13.55
C ALA A 378 2.01 18.29 12.11
N GLU A 379 2.83 19.20 11.57
CA GLU A 379 2.75 19.60 10.16
C GLU A 379 2.99 18.40 9.23
N PHE A 380 4.04 17.60 9.48
CA PHE A 380 4.32 16.42 8.67
C PHE A 380 3.16 15.43 8.69
N PHE A 381 2.57 15.15 9.87
CA PHE A 381 1.49 14.17 10.01
C PHE A 381 0.14 14.66 9.45
N GLN A 382 -0.15 15.96 9.53
CA GLN A 382 -1.45 16.53 9.14
C GLN A 382 -1.48 17.03 7.70
N THR A 383 -0.35 17.30 7.07
CA THR A 383 -0.32 17.85 5.72
C THR A 383 -1.14 16.98 4.77
N ILE A 384 -2.17 17.57 4.20
CA ILE A 384 -2.82 17.05 3.00
C ILE A 384 -2.03 17.64 1.83
N ALA A 385 -0.93 17.00 1.49
CA ALA A 385 -0.20 17.34 0.27
C ALA A 385 -1.17 17.28 -0.93
N ASP A 386 -0.74 17.78 -2.06
CA ASP A 386 -1.52 17.86 -3.30
C ASP A 386 -2.04 16.49 -3.84
N GLY A 387 -1.99 15.44 -3.04
CA GLY A 387 -2.37 14.05 -3.35
C GLY A 387 -1.17 13.15 -3.54
N ARG A 388 0.05 13.72 -3.56
CA ARG A 388 1.32 12.97 -3.62
C ARG A 388 1.81 12.60 -2.23
N LYS A 389 2.72 11.62 -2.17
CA LYS A 389 3.28 11.07 -0.93
C LYS A 389 4.22 12.07 -0.26
N PRO A 390 3.95 12.54 0.97
CA PRO A 390 4.93 13.26 1.78
C PRO A 390 6.08 12.35 2.18
N MET A 391 7.31 12.86 2.10
CA MET A 391 8.54 12.13 2.43
C MET A 391 9.30 12.85 3.54
N LEU A 392 9.79 12.08 4.52
CA LEU A 392 10.72 12.53 5.54
C LEU A 392 12.15 12.15 5.15
N TYR A 393 13.05 13.13 5.20
CA TYR A 393 14.49 12.99 4.97
C TYR A 393 15.23 13.24 6.30
N PRO A 394 15.55 12.20 7.08
CA PRO A 394 16.01 12.37 8.47
C PRO A 394 17.39 13.01 8.62
N TRP A 395 18.11 13.20 7.52
CA TRP A 395 19.49 13.71 7.50
C TRP A 395 19.66 15.07 6.83
N GLU A 396 18.61 15.63 6.28
CA GLU A 396 18.59 16.97 5.70
C GLU A 396 18.34 18.07 6.74
#